data_6817af01e68827533f4a4810d05bd851
#
_entry.id   6817af01e68827533f4a4810d05bd851
#
_cell.length_a   1.000
_cell.length_b   1.000
_cell.length_c   1.000
_cell.angle_alpha   90.00
_cell.angle_beta   90.00
_cell.angle_gamma   90.00
#
_symmetry.space_group_name_H-M   'P 1'
#
loop_
_entity.id
_entity.type
_entity.pdbx_description
1 polymer ?
#
loop_
_entity_poly.entity_id
_entity_poly.type
_entity_poly.pdbx_seq_one_letter_code
_entity_poly.pdbx_strand_id
1 'polypeptide(L)'
;KAKYDELKARFKQPVETRDIKFVDVQVSASQADRSAINKEMAGFHDQLVAAADPTEVVRKAASTVSYLGLPVSKQAYPQDIAAQLDSMSVGQVSAVKANAADNTLNIVKLVAKQQLPDSVQYRVIQVAAPSVAEAKTKADSIQGAIAGGADFEAIAKKYGQTGEKAWMTTKQYEYAQTMDKDNKAFINALNTQAVNATSELQLGQGYVILQVCDRKAMVEKYTAAVIKKSIDFSQNTYRTAYNKFSSFVSANQTADDILKNAAKSGYNVQDLKDVTTSVHYLANIHATREALKWLFEAKEGAVSPLYECGDNDHLLVVVLDKIHRIGYRGLDDPQVKEKIKDEVIKDKKAEMIETKLKGVKSIAAAKAKGAKVSDVNQITFAAP
;
A
#
# COMPACT_ATOMS: atom_id res chain seq x y z
N LYS A 1 -50.18 -5.70 3.89
CA LYS A 1 -50.13 -6.73 2.85
C LYS A 1 -50.38 -6.13 1.45
N ALA A 2 -51.51 -5.42 1.21
CA ALA A 2 -51.82 -4.85 -0.11
C ALA A 2 -50.66 -4.02 -0.70
N LYS A 3 -50.00 -3.15 0.07
CA LYS A 3 -48.85 -2.36 -0.39
C LYS A 3 -47.63 -3.22 -0.76
N TYR A 4 -47.43 -4.34 -0.06
CA TYR A 4 -46.39 -5.29 -0.43
C TYR A 4 -46.72 -5.96 -1.78
N ASP A 5 -47.97 -6.40 -1.97
CA ASP A 5 -48.39 -7.05 -3.22
C ASP A 5 -48.23 -6.11 -4.43
N GLU A 6 -48.52 -4.81 -4.25
CA GLU A 6 -48.30 -3.76 -5.26
C GLU A 6 -46.81 -3.60 -5.60
N LEU A 7 -45.94 -3.62 -4.59
CA LEU A 7 -44.50 -3.35 -4.73
C LEU A 7 -43.64 -4.63 -4.81
N LYS A 8 -44.24 -5.81 -4.86
CA LYS A 8 -43.56 -7.12 -4.80
C LYS A 8 -42.40 -7.26 -5.79
N ALA A 9 -42.59 -6.70 -7.00
CA ALA A 9 -41.54 -6.74 -8.03
C ALA A 9 -40.23 -6.07 -7.59
N ARG A 10 -40.28 -5.07 -6.68
CA ARG A 10 -39.09 -4.39 -6.14
C ARG A 10 -38.28 -5.27 -5.18
N PHE A 11 -38.87 -6.34 -4.67
CA PHE A 11 -38.28 -7.28 -3.72
C PHE A 11 -37.85 -8.59 -4.37
N LYS A 12 -37.66 -8.57 -5.71
CA LYS A 12 -37.15 -9.71 -6.44
C LYS A 12 -35.73 -10.02 -6.01
N GLN A 13 -35.48 -11.28 -5.63
CA GLN A 13 -34.19 -11.86 -5.29
C GLN A 13 -33.68 -12.68 -6.46
N PRO A 14 -32.81 -12.13 -7.32
CA PRO A 14 -32.39 -12.80 -8.57
C PRO A 14 -31.34 -13.89 -8.32
N VAL A 15 -30.60 -13.80 -7.20
CA VAL A 15 -29.56 -14.73 -6.81
C VAL A 15 -29.76 -15.13 -5.34
N GLU A 16 -29.30 -16.30 -4.95
CA GLU A 16 -29.32 -16.71 -3.55
C GLU A 16 -28.27 -15.94 -2.78
N THR A 17 -28.64 -15.38 -1.59
CA THR A 17 -27.74 -14.66 -0.70
C THR A 17 -27.80 -15.20 0.72
N ARG A 18 -26.78 -14.88 1.51
CA ARG A 18 -26.63 -15.25 2.91
C ARG A 18 -26.51 -14.00 3.76
N ASP A 19 -27.26 -13.95 4.86
CA ASP A 19 -27.01 -13.03 5.97
C ASP A 19 -26.17 -13.74 7.01
N ILE A 20 -25.13 -13.09 7.47
CA ILE A 20 -24.24 -13.64 8.48
C ILE A 20 -24.00 -12.67 9.63
N LYS A 21 -23.67 -13.26 10.76
CA LYS A 21 -23.01 -12.56 11.86
C LYS A 21 -21.63 -13.17 12.02
N PHE A 22 -20.66 -12.39 12.39
CA PHE A 22 -19.30 -12.91 12.56
C PHE A 22 -18.56 -12.18 13.66
N VAL A 23 -17.58 -12.85 14.22
CA VAL A 23 -16.58 -12.29 15.11
C VAL A 23 -15.24 -12.37 14.40
N ASP A 24 -14.59 -11.23 14.23
CA ASP A 24 -13.25 -11.09 13.70
C ASP A 24 -12.34 -10.54 14.79
N VAL A 25 -11.20 -11.19 14.98
CA VAL A 25 -10.15 -10.79 15.91
C VAL A 25 -8.89 -10.50 15.12
N GLN A 26 -8.60 -9.21 14.91
CA GLN A 26 -7.33 -8.82 14.33
C GLN A 26 -6.22 -8.87 15.40
N VAL A 27 -5.20 -9.69 15.14
CA VAL A 27 -4.03 -9.80 16.00
C VAL A 27 -3.09 -8.62 15.72
N SER A 28 -2.76 -7.87 16.73
CA SER A 28 -1.84 -6.74 16.64
C SER A 28 -0.68 -6.89 17.64
N ALA A 29 0.40 -6.14 17.38
CA ALA A 29 1.57 -6.15 18.25
C ALA A 29 1.21 -5.81 19.69
N SER A 30 1.61 -6.67 20.64
CA SER A 30 1.46 -6.46 22.07
C SER A 30 2.42 -5.36 22.57
N GLN A 31 2.22 -4.93 23.83
CA GLN A 31 3.17 -4.02 24.47
C GLN A 31 4.58 -4.63 24.57
N ALA A 32 4.69 -5.94 24.76
CA ALA A 32 5.96 -6.64 24.76
C ALA A 32 6.64 -6.60 23.38
N ASP A 33 5.87 -6.84 22.32
CA ASP A 33 6.39 -6.76 20.94
C ASP A 33 6.87 -5.35 20.62
N ARG A 34 6.07 -4.32 20.99
CA ARG A 34 6.46 -2.91 20.80
C ARG A 34 7.71 -2.54 21.58
N SER A 35 7.87 -3.05 22.80
CA SER A 35 9.07 -2.84 23.59
C SER A 35 10.29 -3.53 22.98
N ALA A 36 10.12 -4.74 22.46
CA ALA A 36 11.18 -5.49 21.80
C ALA A 36 11.68 -4.78 20.53
N ILE A 37 10.77 -4.36 19.64
CA ILE A 37 11.16 -3.65 18.41
C ILE A 37 11.80 -2.30 18.73
N ASN A 38 11.33 -1.55 19.73
CA ASN A 38 11.96 -0.30 20.15
C ASN A 38 13.38 -0.51 20.66
N LYS A 39 13.62 -1.57 21.44
CA LYS A 39 14.97 -1.94 21.91
C LYS A 39 15.89 -2.33 20.74
N GLU A 40 15.37 -3.10 19.79
CA GLU A 40 16.10 -3.48 18.58
C GLU A 40 16.49 -2.24 17.76
N MET A 41 15.53 -1.32 17.54
CA MET A 41 15.78 -0.07 16.81
C MET A 41 16.80 0.83 17.53
N ALA A 42 16.76 0.91 18.85
CA ALA A 42 17.79 1.63 19.62
C ALA A 42 19.19 1.04 19.39
N GLY A 43 19.32 -0.29 19.35
CA GLY A 43 20.59 -0.95 19.02
C GLY A 43 21.07 -0.66 17.60
N PHE A 44 20.18 -0.59 16.63
CA PHE A 44 20.52 -0.18 15.26
C PHE A 44 20.86 1.30 15.15
N HIS A 45 20.22 2.16 15.93
CA HIS A 45 20.61 3.58 16.04
C HIS A 45 22.07 3.72 16.43
N ASP A 46 22.49 3.05 17.50
CA ASP A 46 23.87 3.11 17.99
C ASP A 46 24.87 2.55 16.96
N GLN A 47 24.51 1.48 16.29
CA GLN A 47 25.31 0.93 15.18
C GLN A 47 25.44 1.92 14.01
N LEU A 48 24.35 2.60 13.62
CA LEU A 48 24.40 3.62 12.56
C LEU A 48 25.26 4.82 12.96
N VAL A 49 25.21 5.24 14.23
CA VAL A 49 26.07 6.32 14.74
C VAL A 49 27.54 5.94 14.59
N ALA A 50 27.91 4.72 14.96
CA ALA A 50 29.29 4.25 14.93
C ALA A 50 29.80 3.90 13.51
N ALA A 51 28.93 3.55 12.58
CA ALA A 51 29.32 3.06 11.25
C ALA A 51 29.78 4.20 10.35
N ALA A 52 31.00 4.11 9.80
CA ALA A 52 31.45 4.95 8.71
C ALA A 52 30.70 4.61 7.41
N ASP A 53 30.55 3.29 7.08
CA ASP A 53 29.69 2.78 6.02
C ASP A 53 28.49 2.06 6.63
N PRO A 54 27.26 2.56 6.44
CA PRO A 54 26.06 1.97 7.00
C PRO A 54 25.52 0.75 6.27
N THR A 55 26.12 0.33 5.16
CA THR A 55 25.62 -0.74 4.27
C THR A 55 25.28 -2.02 5.05
N GLU A 56 26.22 -2.52 5.86
CA GLU A 56 26.02 -3.75 6.62
C GLU A 56 24.99 -3.60 7.74
N VAL A 57 24.89 -2.41 8.35
CA VAL A 57 23.91 -2.14 9.40
C VAL A 57 22.50 -2.19 8.83
N VAL A 58 22.25 -1.52 7.69
CA VAL A 58 20.95 -1.52 7.01
C VAL A 58 20.59 -2.93 6.54
N ARG A 59 21.55 -3.67 6.00
CA ARG A 59 21.35 -5.06 5.57
C ARG A 59 20.96 -5.97 6.75
N LYS A 60 21.68 -5.89 7.87
CA LYS A 60 21.39 -6.68 9.09
C LYS A 60 20.03 -6.33 9.71
N ALA A 61 19.63 -5.07 9.62
CA ALA A 61 18.33 -4.62 10.11
C ALA A 61 17.16 -5.16 9.25
N ALA A 62 17.41 -5.70 8.06
CA ALA A 62 16.38 -6.07 7.10
C ALA A 62 15.39 -4.93 6.87
N SER A 63 15.91 -3.73 6.62
CA SER A 63 15.11 -2.53 6.36
C SER A 63 14.21 -2.71 5.14
N THR A 64 12.97 -2.20 5.20
CA THR A 64 12.08 -2.14 4.04
C THR A 64 12.50 -1.08 3.01
N VAL A 65 13.43 -0.20 3.36
CA VAL A 65 14.02 0.81 2.47
C VAL A 65 15.43 0.37 2.10
N SER A 66 15.69 0.19 0.82
CA SER A 66 17.00 -0.23 0.31
C SER A 66 18.03 0.89 0.44
N TYR A 67 19.27 0.53 0.76
CA TYR A 67 20.40 1.45 0.77
C TYR A 67 21.36 1.12 -0.36
N LEU A 68 21.40 1.97 -1.37
CA LEU A 68 22.31 1.80 -2.52
C LEU A 68 23.70 2.40 -2.27
N GLY A 69 23.83 3.34 -1.34
CA GLY A 69 25.05 4.13 -1.16
C GLY A 69 25.32 5.11 -2.30
N LEU A 70 24.30 5.44 -3.08
CA LEU A 70 24.35 6.36 -4.22
C LEU A 70 23.51 7.60 -3.93
N PRO A 71 23.86 8.75 -4.52
CA PRO A 71 23.04 9.95 -4.44
C PRO A 71 21.79 9.79 -5.30
N VAL A 72 20.63 9.92 -4.68
CA VAL A 72 19.31 9.82 -5.30
C VAL A 72 18.47 11.06 -5.01
N SER A 73 17.39 11.25 -5.74
CA SER A 73 16.46 12.35 -5.51
C SER A 73 15.72 12.16 -4.18
N LYS A 74 15.23 13.26 -3.59
CA LYS A 74 14.43 13.21 -2.37
C LYS A 74 13.16 12.34 -2.54
N GLN A 75 12.59 12.33 -3.73
CA GLN A 75 11.39 11.58 -4.08
C GLN A 75 11.59 10.05 -4.12
N ALA A 76 12.83 9.59 -4.18
CA ALA A 76 13.15 8.17 -4.09
C ALA A 76 12.94 7.59 -2.67
N TYR A 77 12.84 8.44 -1.66
CA TYR A 77 12.58 8.03 -0.29
C TYR A 77 11.07 8.05 0.04
N PRO A 78 10.59 7.19 0.95
CA PRO A 78 9.24 7.29 1.50
C PRO A 78 8.97 8.70 2.06
N GLN A 79 7.73 9.15 1.99
CA GLN A 79 7.36 10.53 2.34
C GLN A 79 7.76 10.92 3.78
N ASP A 80 7.60 10.01 4.74
CA ASP A 80 7.98 10.20 6.14
C ASP A 80 9.49 10.35 6.34
N ILE A 81 10.29 9.75 5.47
CA ILE A 81 11.75 9.87 5.43
C ILE A 81 12.15 11.16 4.71
N ALA A 82 11.61 11.39 3.51
CA ALA A 82 11.87 12.57 2.70
C ALA A 82 11.65 13.88 3.47
N ALA A 83 10.61 13.94 4.30
CA ALA A 83 10.30 15.11 5.13
C ALA A 83 11.39 15.43 6.19
N GLN A 84 12.24 14.46 6.55
CA GLN A 84 13.32 14.65 7.52
C GLN A 84 14.61 15.17 6.88
N LEU A 85 14.89 14.78 5.61
CA LEU A 85 16.17 14.99 4.96
C LEU A 85 16.58 16.47 4.85
N ASP A 86 15.62 17.37 4.64
CA ASP A 86 15.92 18.81 4.47
C ASP A 86 16.53 19.43 5.73
N SER A 87 16.07 18.99 6.90
CA SER A 87 16.49 19.53 8.21
C SER A 87 17.69 18.82 8.82
N MET A 88 18.15 17.71 8.21
CA MET A 88 19.27 16.95 8.72
C MET A 88 20.61 17.49 8.25
N SER A 89 21.60 17.46 9.12
CA SER A 89 23.00 17.69 8.79
C SER A 89 23.68 16.39 8.32
N VAL A 90 24.66 16.52 7.41
CA VAL A 90 25.47 15.36 6.98
C VAL A 90 26.17 14.73 8.18
N GLY A 91 26.11 13.40 8.29
CA GLY A 91 26.58 12.61 9.40
C GLY A 91 25.59 12.44 10.54
N GLN A 92 24.52 13.21 10.57
CA GLN A 92 23.49 13.10 11.61
C GLN A 92 22.70 11.80 11.48
N VAL A 93 22.39 11.20 12.63
CA VAL A 93 21.45 10.07 12.76
C VAL A 93 20.21 10.57 13.51
N SER A 94 19.03 10.33 12.97
CA SER A 94 17.78 10.71 13.63
C SER A 94 17.48 9.81 14.82
N ALA A 95 16.75 10.31 15.81
CA ALA A 95 16.14 9.45 16.81
C ALA A 95 15.18 8.43 16.15
N VAL A 96 14.86 7.34 16.86
CA VAL A 96 13.81 6.41 16.42
C VAL A 96 12.47 7.15 16.33
N LYS A 97 11.82 7.10 15.17
CA LYS A 97 10.53 7.74 14.94
C LYS A 97 9.47 6.72 14.55
N ALA A 98 8.30 6.87 15.14
CA ALA A 98 7.14 6.06 14.77
C ALA A 98 6.35 6.75 13.64
N ASN A 99 5.91 5.97 12.66
CA ASN A 99 4.94 6.38 11.65
C ASN A 99 3.65 5.59 11.87
N ALA A 100 2.63 6.27 12.39
CA ALA A 100 1.34 5.64 12.68
C ALA A 100 0.55 5.30 11.41
N ALA A 101 0.84 5.95 10.27
CA ALA A 101 0.11 5.73 9.03
C ALA A 101 0.36 4.34 8.42
N ASP A 102 1.55 3.79 8.61
CA ASP A 102 1.95 2.48 8.10
C ASP A 102 2.45 1.52 9.20
N ASN A 103 2.24 1.89 10.48
CA ASN A 103 2.62 1.11 11.65
C ASN A 103 4.10 0.69 11.64
N THR A 104 5.02 1.63 11.35
CA THR A 104 6.46 1.39 11.28
C THR A 104 7.25 2.24 12.26
N LEU A 105 8.49 1.81 12.52
CA LEU A 105 9.55 2.62 13.13
C LEU A 105 10.63 2.91 12.11
N ASN A 106 11.21 4.09 12.15
CA ASN A 106 12.31 4.46 11.26
C ASN A 106 13.45 5.18 11.97
N ILE A 107 14.65 5.04 11.41
CA ILE A 107 15.88 5.78 11.74
C ILE A 107 16.52 6.18 10.41
N VAL A 108 17.03 7.39 10.34
CA VAL A 108 17.69 7.92 9.14
C VAL A 108 19.09 8.39 9.50
N LYS A 109 20.11 7.97 8.75
CA LYS A 109 21.45 8.57 8.76
C LYS A 109 21.66 9.30 7.43
N LEU A 110 21.83 10.60 7.46
CA LEU A 110 22.19 11.37 6.28
C LEU A 110 23.69 11.24 6.03
N VAL A 111 24.07 10.48 5.01
CA VAL A 111 25.49 10.22 4.66
C VAL A 111 26.05 11.35 3.80
N ALA A 112 25.28 11.83 2.82
CA ALA A 112 25.66 12.94 1.96
C ALA A 112 24.45 13.73 1.46
N LYS A 113 24.68 15.01 1.21
CA LYS A 113 23.72 15.95 0.61
C LYS A 113 24.52 16.82 -0.36
N GLN A 114 24.23 16.73 -1.66
CA GLN A 114 25.09 17.28 -2.71
C GLN A 114 24.26 17.83 -3.88
N GLN A 115 24.76 18.91 -4.50
CA GLN A 115 24.26 19.40 -5.78
C GLN A 115 24.88 18.57 -6.90
N LEU A 116 24.11 17.74 -7.56
CA LEU A 116 24.55 16.82 -8.62
C LEU A 116 23.61 16.89 -9.83
N PRO A 117 24.09 16.55 -11.03
CA PRO A 117 23.26 16.60 -12.23
C PRO A 117 22.14 15.54 -12.15
N ASP A 118 20.90 15.92 -12.51
CA ASP A 118 19.83 14.95 -12.70
C ASP A 118 20.07 14.06 -13.92
N SER A 119 20.66 14.67 -14.98
CA SER A 119 20.97 13.96 -16.22
C SER A 119 22.42 14.18 -16.62
N VAL A 120 23.11 13.10 -16.99
CA VAL A 120 24.50 13.10 -17.45
C VAL A 120 24.58 12.49 -18.83
N GLN A 121 25.14 13.23 -19.78
CA GLN A 121 25.50 12.68 -21.09
C GLN A 121 26.89 12.10 -21.03
N TYR A 122 27.05 10.89 -21.50
CA TYR A 122 28.30 10.16 -21.48
C TYR A 122 28.47 9.32 -22.74
N ARG A 123 29.70 8.87 -22.97
CA ARG A 123 30.06 7.83 -23.95
C ARG A 123 31.12 6.92 -23.39
N VAL A 124 31.19 5.72 -23.93
CA VAL A 124 32.08 4.67 -23.43
C VAL A 124 32.78 3.91 -24.54
N ILE A 125 33.97 3.40 -24.25
CA ILE A 125 34.61 2.34 -25.00
C ILE A 125 34.84 1.15 -24.05
N GLN A 126 34.22 0.02 -24.34
CA GLN A 126 34.41 -1.21 -23.57
C GLN A 126 35.70 -1.89 -24.04
N VAL A 127 36.50 -2.31 -23.08
CA VAL A 127 37.81 -2.96 -23.34
C VAL A 127 37.81 -4.32 -22.69
N ALA A 128 37.73 -5.37 -23.53
CA ALA A 128 37.84 -6.76 -23.13
C ALA A 128 39.16 -7.37 -23.66
N ALA A 129 39.71 -8.31 -22.89
CA ALA A 129 40.86 -9.11 -23.27
C ALA A 129 40.79 -10.45 -22.53
N PRO A 130 41.61 -11.47 -22.94
CA PRO A 130 41.68 -12.74 -22.26
C PRO A 130 42.02 -12.69 -20.77
N SER A 131 42.75 -11.65 -20.36
CA SER A 131 43.09 -11.39 -18.96
C SER A 131 42.82 -9.92 -18.57
N VAL A 132 42.60 -9.68 -17.27
CA VAL A 132 42.45 -8.32 -16.71
C VAL A 132 43.69 -7.46 -16.97
N ALA A 133 44.90 -8.05 -16.91
CA ALA A 133 46.14 -7.35 -17.16
C ALA A 133 46.25 -6.86 -18.61
N GLU A 134 45.88 -7.70 -19.57
CA GLU A 134 45.86 -7.34 -20.99
C GLU A 134 44.74 -6.29 -21.27
N ALA A 135 43.59 -6.45 -20.65
CA ALA A 135 42.50 -5.42 -20.73
C ALA A 135 42.99 -4.07 -20.20
N LYS A 136 43.71 -4.06 -19.09
CA LYS A 136 44.32 -2.85 -18.52
C LYS A 136 45.29 -2.18 -19.48
N THR A 137 46.24 -2.96 -20.03
CA THR A 137 47.22 -2.42 -21.00
C THR A 137 46.56 -1.81 -22.23
N LYS A 138 45.52 -2.45 -22.75
CA LYS A 138 44.71 -1.89 -23.84
C LYS A 138 43.97 -0.61 -23.42
N ALA A 139 43.38 -0.60 -22.24
CA ALA A 139 42.69 0.56 -21.70
C ALA A 139 43.62 1.76 -21.51
N ASP A 140 44.82 1.54 -20.96
CA ASP A 140 45.87 2.56 -20.82
C ASP A 140 46.27 3.17 -22.18
N SER A 141 46.41 2.30 -23.20
CA SER A 141 46.73 2.76 -24.56
C SER A 141 45.63 3.61 -25.17
N ILE A 142 44.35 3.22 -24.98
CA ILE A 142 43.19 3.97 -25.44
C ILE A 142 43.13 5.32 -24.70
N GLN A 143 43.22 5.28 -23.38
CA GLN A 143 43.22 6.49 -22.54
C GLN A 143 44.31 7.47 -22.93
N GLY A 144 45.53 6.96 -23.14
CA GLY A 144 46.69 7.76 -23.60
C GLY A 144 46.46 8.41 -24.97
N ALA A 145 45.89 7.64 -25.92
CA ALA A 145 45.58 8.17 -27.25
C ALA A 145 44.53 9.29 -27.18
N ILE A 146 43.48 9.12 -26.40
CA ILE A 146 42.42 10.14 -26.21
C ILE A 146 42.99 11.38 -25.49
N ALA A 147 43.82 11.18 -24.47
CA ALA A 147 44.50 12.25 -23.78
C ALA A 147 45.44 13.03 -24.69
N GLY A 148 46.05 12.33 -25.68
CA GLY A 148 46.86 12.92 -26.74
C GLY A 148 46.09 13.63 -27.87
N GLY A 149 44.74 13.72 -27.75
CA GLY A 149 43.88 14.44 -28.68
C GLY A 149 43.26 13.57 -29.79
N ALA A 150 43.39 12.23 -29.72
CA ALA A 150 42.69 11.36 -30.65
C ALA A 150 41.15 11.46 -30.47
N ASP A 151 40.46 11.40 -31.61
CA ASP A 151 38.98 11.44 -31.58
C ASP A 151 38.39 10.17 -30.96
N PHE A 152 37.50 10.34 -30.00
CA PHE A 152 36.89 9.26 -29.21
C PHE A 152 36.12 8.26 -30.09
N GLU A 153 35.35 8.74 -31.06
CA GLU A 153 34.53 7.89 -31.93
C GLU A 153 35.43 7.12 -32.92
N ALA A 154 36.50 7.78 -33.41
CA ALA A 154 37.46 7.10 -34.27
C ALA A 154 38.19 5.98 -33.54
N ILE A 155 38.53 6.16 -32.26
CA ILE A 155 39.11 5.10 -31.42
C ILE A 155 38.04 4.02 -31.17
N ALA A 156 36.80 4.38 -30.76
CA ALA A 156 35.74 3.39 -30.55
C ALA A 156 35.54 2.48 -31.76
N LYS A 157 35.49 3.04 -32.96
CA LYS A 157 35.37 2.29 -34.24
C LYS A 157 36.48 1.28 -34.44
N LYS A 158 37.73 1.58 -34.05
CA LYS A 158 38.84 0.62 -34.10
C LYS A 158 38.62 -0.63 -33.22
N TYR A 159 37.80 -0.50 -32.18
CA TYR A 159 37.39 -1.56 -31.28
C TYR A 159 36.00 -2.13 -31.60
N GLY A 160 35.43 -1.81 -32.77
CA GLY A 160 34.15 -2.33 -33.20
C GLY A 160 32.93 -1.72 -32.48
N GLN A 161 33.10 -0.51 -31.92
CA GLN A 161 32.05 0.18 -31.15
C GLN A 161 31.75 1.53 -31.79
N THR A 162 30.56 2.09 -31.50
CA THR A 162 30.13 3.38 -32.08
C THR A 162 30.74 4.59 -31.36
N GLY A 163 30.93 4.48 -30.05
CA GLY A 163 31.31 5.62 -29.20
C GLY A 163 30.25 6.71 -29.11
N GLU A 164 28.99 6.36 -29.41
CA GLU A 164 27.86 7.28 -29.38
C GLU A 164 27.58 7.80 -27.98
N LYS A 165 27.06 9.03 -27.91
CA LYS A 165 26.67 9.67 -26.66
C LYS A 165 25.30 9.17 -26.20
N ALA A 166 25.21 8.78 -24.95
CA ALA A 166 23.97 8.37 -24.29
C ALA A 166 23.67 9.29 -23.08
N TRP A 167 22.41 9.36 -22.69
CA TRP A 167 22.01 10.04 -21.47
C TRP A 167 21.64 9.03 -20.39
N MET A 168 22.12 9.27 -19.17
CA MET A 168 21.63 8.62 -17.96
C MET A 168 20.95 9.64 -17.06
N THR A 169 19.77 9.31 -16.58
CA THR A 169 19.01 10.13 -15.61
C THR A 169 19.00 9.46 -14.24
N THR A 170 18.84 10.25 -13.19
CA THR A 170 18.71 9.73 -11.83
C THR A 170 17.59 8.69 -11.70
N LYS A 171 16.46 8.91 -12.38
CA LYS A 171 15.30 8.02 -12.37
C LYS A 171 15.59 6.59 -12.85
N GLN A 172 16.63 6.38 -13.67
CA GLN A 172 16.99 5.07 -14.18
C GLN A 172 17.58 4.14 -13.10
N TYR A 173 18.06 4.70 -11.97
CA TYR A 173 18.68 3.89 -10.92
C TYR A 173 18.12 4.11 -9.52
N GLU A 174 17.47 5.25 -9.24
CA GLU A 174 17.11 5.66 -7.87
C GLU A 174 16.09 4.75 -7.16
N TYR A 175 15.32 3.96 -7.91
CA TYR A 175 14.34 3.00 -7.35
C TYR A 175 14.83 1.55 -7.36
N ALA A 176 16.09 1.31 -7.71
CA ALA A 176 16.65 -0.04 -7.67
C ALA A 176 16.72 -0.56 -6.23
N GLN A 177 16.28 -1.80 -6.03
CA GLN A 177 16.34 -2.43 -4.71
C GLN A 177 17.74 -2.90 -4.35
N THR A 178 18.48 -3.32 -5.35
CA THR A 178 19.88 -3.75 -5.24
C THR A 178 20.68 -3.26 -6.44
N MET A 179 21.98 -3.12 -6.27
CA MET A 179 22.88 -2.76 -7.35
C MET A 179 24.26 -3.36 -7.09
N ASP A 180 24.84 -3.96 -8.10
CA ASP A 180 26.19 -4.53 -8.01
C ASP A 180 27.28 -3.43 -7.91
N LYS A 181 28.48 -3.86 -7.54
CA LYS A 181 29.62 -2.97 -7.32
C LYS A 181 30.00 -2.19 -8.57
N ASP A 182 29.93 -2.82 -9.74
CA ASP A 182 30.38 -2.23 -11.00
C ASP A 182 29.42 -1.12 -11.47
N ASN A 183 28.11 -1.38 -11.40
CA ASN A 183 27.11 -0.37 -11.69
C ASN A 183 27.19 0.81 -10.70
N LYS A 184 27.45 0.56 -9.41
CA LYS A 184 27.68 1.64 -8.42
C LYS A 184 28.91 2.47 -8.77
N ALA A 185 30.02 1.83 -9.14
CA ALA A 185 31.26 2.52 -9.55
C ALA A 185 31.01 3.38 -10.79
N PHE A 186 30.29 2.86 -11.78
CA PHE A 186 29.95 3.57 -13.00
C PHE A 186 29.08 4.81 -12.72
N ILE A 187 28.00 4.67 -11.93
CA ILE A 187 27.11 5.80 -11.56
C ILE A 187 27.87 6.85 -10.75
N ASN A 188 28.73 6.44 -9.82
CA ASN A 188 29.58 7.38 -9.07
C ASN A 188 30.50 8.16 -9.98
N ALA A 189 31.16 7.50 -10.94
CA ALA A 189 32.00 8.16 -11.92
C ALA A 189 31.22 9.18 -12.76
N LEU A 190 30.01 8.85 -13.23
CA LEU A 190 29.14 9.77 -13.95
C LEU A 190 28.78 11.02 -13.14
N ASN A 191 28.53 10.85 -11.84
CA ASN A 191 28.17 11.98 -10.98
C ASN A 191 29.36 12.89 -10.62
N THR A 192 30.57 12.34 -10.52
CA THR A 192 31.75 13.04 -9.97
C THR A 192 32.75 13.52 -11.02
N GLN A 193 32.89 12.80 -12.15
CA GLN A 193 33.88 13.11 -13.17
C GLN A 193 33.57 14.42 -13.87
N ALA A 194 34.59 15.27 -14.11
CA ALA A 194 34.41 16.54 -14.82
C ALA A 194 33.95 16.35 -16.27
N VAL A 195 33.18 17.32 -16.79
CA VAL A 195 32.75 17.31 -18.20
C VAL A 195 33.98 17.37 -19.11
N ASN A 196 33.96 16.60 -20.18
CA ASN A 196 35.03 16.35 -21.15
C ASN A 196 36.25 15.59 -20.61
N ALA A 197 36.29 15.26 -19.31
CA ALA A 197 37.31 14.35 -18.79
C ALA A 197 37.02 12.92 -19.20
N THR A 198 38.08 12.14 -19.37
CA THR A 198 37.99 10.67 -19.55
C THR A 198 38.56 9.97 -18.34
N SER A 199 37.98 8.86 -17.97
CA SER A 199 38.48 7.99 -16.92
C SER A 199 38.41 6.54 -17.35
N GLU A 200 39.19 5.74 -16.70
CA GLU A 200 39.25 4.31 -16.86
C GLU A 200 38.66 3.63 -15.65
N LEU A 201 37.66 2.79 -15.87
CA LEU A 201 36.97 2.06 -14.84
C LEU A 201 37.14 0.57 -15.07
N GLN A 202 37.63 -0.16 -14.08
CA GLN A 202 37.60 -1.61 -14.10
C GLN A 202 36.16 -2.06 -13.72
N LEU A 203 35.49 -2.77 -14.62
CA LEU A 203 34.18 -3.36 -14.43
C LEU A 203 34.23 -4.84 -14.74
N GLY A 204 34.07 -5.69 -13.72
CA GLY A 204 34.27 -7.13 -13.84
C GLY A 204 35.68 -7.52 -14.28
N GLN A 205 35.77 -8.25 -15.36
CA GLN A 205 37.04 -8.72 -15.95
C GLN A 205 37.58 -7.78 -17.04
N GLY A 206 36.87 -6.71 -17.35
CA GLY A 206 37.23 -5.74 -18.37
C GLY A 206 37.41 -4.33 -17.82
N TYR A 207 37.63 -3.41 -18.77
CA TYR A 207 37.73 -1.97 -18.50
C TYR A 207 36.73 -1.20 -19.37
N VAL A 208 36.33 -0.02 -18.90
CA VAL A 208 35.54 0.94 -19.66
C VAL A 208 36.25 2.25 -19.63
N ILE A 209 36.50 2.82 -20.80
CA ILE A 209 36.90 4.24 -20.93
C ILE A 209 35.63 5.06 -20.97
N LEU A 210 35.41 5.83 -19.92
CA LEU A 210 34.23 6.69 -19.74
C LEU A 210 34.60 8.13 -20.03
N GLN A 211 33.79 8.81 -20.85
CA GLN A 211 33.82 10.26 -20.96
C GLN A 211 32.46 10.85 -20.60
N VAL A 212 32.42 11.79 -19.66
CA VAL A 212 31.26 12.63 -19.40
C VAL A 212 31.26 13.78 -20.41
N CYS A 213 30.17 13.91 -21.18
CA CYS A 213 30.06 14.84 -22.28
C CYS A 213 29.30 16.12 -21.94
N ASP A 214 28.24 16.00 -21.13
CA ASP A 214 27.36 17.09 -20.74
C ASP A 214 26.61 16.78 -19.43
N ARG A 215 26.08 17.78 -18.76
CA ARG A 215 25.28 17.69 -17.56
C ARG A 215 24.11 18.63 -17.61
N LYS A 216 22.92 18.16 -17.19
CA LYS A 216 21.71 18.98 -17.14
C LYS A 216 21.05 18.90 -15.77
N ALA A 217 20.35 19.99 -15.42
CA ALA A 217 19.53 20.10 -14.22
C ALA A 217 20.30 19.70 -12.94
N MET A 218 21.15 20.62 -12.46
CA MET A 218 21.78 20.46 -11.14
C MET A 218 20.71 20.50 -10.06
N VAL A 219 20.57 19.41 -9.32
CA VAL A 219 19.56 19.20 -8.29
C VAL A 219 20.20 18.71 -7.00
N GLU A 220 19.55 18.97 -5.89
CA GLU A 220 19.98 18.44 -4.61
C GLU A 220 19.67 16.94 -4.53
N LYS A 221 20.69 16.12 -4.29
CA LYS A 221 20.59 14.68 -4.10
C LYS A 221 21.06 14.29 -2.71
N TYR A 222 20.48 13.19 -2.24
CA TYR A 222 20.69 12.68 -0.90
C TYR A 222 21.22 11.25 -0.96
N THR A 223 22.21 10.96 -0.12
CA THR A 223 22.60 9.58 0.20
C THR A 223 22.24 9.38 1.67
N ALA A 224 21.12 8.68 1.92
CA ALA A 224 20.64 8.43 3.27
C ALA A 224 20.46 6.94 3.52
N ALA A 225 21.05 6.44 4.59
CA ALA A 225 20.82 5.10 5.08
C ALA A 225 19.58 5.12 5.99
N VAL A 226 18.60 4.31 5.63
CA VAL A 226 17.31 4.24 6.32
C VAL A 226 17.12 2.85 6.91
N ILE A 227 16.80 2.76 8.17
CA ILE A 227 16.26 1.54 8.77
C ILE A 227 14.79 1.81 9.05
N LYS A 228 13.90 1.11 8.32
CA LYS A 228 12.47 1.17 8.50
C LYS A 228 11.93 -0.25 8.68
N LYS A 229 11.22 -0.47 9.79
CA LYS A 229 10.71 -1.79 10.18
C LYS A 229 9.25 -1.68 10.60
N SER A 230 8.44 -2.66 10.22
CA SER A 230 7.06 -2.81 10.70
C SER A 230 7.03 -3.14 12.18
N ILE A 231 5.97 -2.70 12.86
CA ILE A 231 5.67 -3.09 14.23
C ILE A 231 4.76 -4.31 14.17
N ASP A 232 5.34 -5.50 14.07
CA ASP A 232 4.62 -6.75 13.91
C ASP A 232 4.43 -7.47 15.25
N PHE A 233 3.44 -8.36 15.31
CA PHE A 233 3.23 -9.22 16.47
C PHE A 233 4.16 -10.44 16.44
N SER A 234 4.58 -10.90 17.60
CA SER A 234 5.36 -12.13 17.75
C SER A 234 4.47 -13.37 17.67
N GLN A 235 5.08 -14.53 17.41
CA GLN A 235 4.41 -15.83 17.50
C GLN A 235 3.74 -16.07 18.88
N ASN A 236 4.32 -15.54 19.95
CA ASN A 236 3.75 -15.66 21.28
C ASN A 236 2.45 -14.84 21.40
N THR A 237 2.44 -13.63 20.88
CA THR A 237 1.24 -12.77 20.82
C THR A 237 0.15 -13.43 19.98
N TYR A 238 0.50 -13.94 18.79
CA TYR A 238 -0.44 -14.69 17.95
C TYR A 238 -1.03 -15.91 18.67
N ARG A 239 -0.18 -16.75 19.23
CA ARG A 239 -0.61 -17.97 19.96
C ARG A 239 -1.51 -17.64 21.15
N THR A 240 -1.23 -16.57 21.85
CA THR A 240 -2.06 -16.12 22.98
C THR A 240 -3.46 -15.69 22.48
N ALA A 241 -3.52 -14.91 21.41
CA ALA A 241 -4.79 -14.50 20.79
C ALA A 241 -5.56 -15.71 20.24
N TYR A 242 -4.88 -16.60 19.53
CA TYR A 242 -5.45 -17.83 18.99
C TYR A 242 -6.05 -18.71 20.09
N ASN A 243 -5.29 -19.01 21.14
CA ASN A 243 -5.75 -19.87 22.23
C ASN A 243 -6.95 -19.26 22.96
N LYS A 244 -6.92 -17.95 23.22
CA LYS A 244 -8.06 -17.24 23.83
C LYS A 244 -9.30 -17.32 22.96
N PHE A 245 -9.17 -17.04 21.66
CA PHE A 245 -10.31 -17.06 20.74
C PHE A 245 -10.80 -18.49 20.46
N SER A 246 -9.92 -19.45 20.28
CA SER A 246 -10.26 -20.87 20.12
C SER A 246 -11.02 -21.43 21.33
N SER A 247 -10.58 -21.06 22.55
CA SER A 247 -11.30 -21.43 23.78
C SER A 247 -12.70 -20.80 23.82
N PHE A 248 -12.85 -19.55 23.38
CA PHE A 248 -14.16 -18.90 23.27
C PHE A 248 -15.06 -19.63 22.28
N VAL A 249 -14.58 -19.93 21.07
CA VAL A 249 -15.36 -20.65 20.03
C VAL A 249 -15.75 -22.05 20.51
N SER A 250 -14.82 -22.77 21.15
CA SER A 250 -15.07 -24.13 21.67
C SER A 250 -16.12 -24.16 22.80
N ALA A 251 -16.18 -23.10 23.61
CA ALA A 251 -17.17 -22.99 24.69
C ALA A 251 -18.55 -22.49 24.20
N ASN A 252 -18.63 -21.96 22.97
CA ASN A 252 -19.84 -21.34 22.39
C ASN A 252 -20.14 -21.92 21.02
N GLN A 253 -20.72 -23.14 21.00
CA GLN A 253 -20.91 -23.89 19.76
C GLN A 253 -22.25 -23.63 19.05
N THR A 254 -23.12 -22.82 19.64
CA THR A 254 -24.38 -22.40 19.01
C THR A 254 -24.35 -20.92 18.65
N ALA A 255 -25.18 -20.55 17.68
CA ALA A 255 -25.35 -19.15 17.29
C ALA A 255 -25.72 -18.26 18.50
N ASP A 256 -26.65 -18.70 19.29
CA ASP A 256 -27.10 -18.00 20.50
C ASP A 256 -25.99 -17.80 21.51
N ASP A 257 -25.15 -18.81 21.74
CA ASP A 257 -24.03 -18.72 22.67
C ASP A 257 -22.99 -17.74 22.19
N ILE A 258 -22.59 -17.79 20.91
CA ILE A 258 -21.66 -16.80 20.30
C ILE A 258 -22.22 -15.38 20.49
N LEU A 259 -23.48 -15.14 20.12
CA LEU A 259 -24.08 -13.80 20.17
C LEU A 259 -24.21 -13.27 21.60
N LYS A 260 -24.57 -14.11 22.58
CA LYS A 260 -24.73 -13.73 23.98
C LYS A 260 -23.40 -13.48 24.70
N ASN A 261 -22.37 -14.28 24.36
CA ASN A 261 -21.14 -14.31 25.13
C ASN A 261 -19.98 -13.51 24.51
N ALA A 262 -20.08 -13.15 23.22
CA ALA A 262 -19.02 -12.40 22.52
C ALA A 262 -18.66 -11.11 23.27
N ALA A 263 -19.64 -10.24 23.54
CA ALA A 263 -19.41 -8.97 24.21
C ALA A 263 -18.84 -9.15 25.63
N LYS A 264 -19.30 -10.17 26.37
CA LYS A 264 -18.77 -10.48 27.71
C LYS A 264 -17.31 -10.94 27.67
N SER A 265 -16.90 -11.57 26.55
CA SER A 265 -15.53 -12.03 26.32
C SER A 265 -14.65 -10.96 25.67
N GLY A 266 -15.18 -9.77 25.43
CA GLY A 266 -14.47 -8.64 24.80
C GLY A 266 -14.41 -8.72 23.28
N TYR A 267 -15.29 -9.50 22.66
CA TYR A 267 -15.41 -9.60 21.20
C TYR A 267 -16.61 -8.80 20.67
N ASN A 268 -16.47 -8.24 19.48
CA ASN A 268 -17.54 -7.54 18.78
C ASN A 268 -18.17 -8.45 17.73
N VAL A 269 -19.51 -8.55 17.73
CA VAL A 269 -20.25 -9.24 16.69
C VAL A 269 -20.60 -8.24 15.61
N GLN A 270 -20.27 -8.57 14.38
CA GLN A 270 -20.56 -7.78 13.20
C GLN A 270 -21.60 -8.47 12.33
N ASP A 271 -22.41 -7.68 11.60
CA ASP A 271 -23.41 -8.15 10.66
C ASP A 271 -22.96 -7.91 9.22
N LEU A 272 -23.14 -8.88 8.34
CA LEU A 272 -22.98 -8.72 6.90
C LEU A 272 -24.19 -9.34 6.21
N LYS A 273 -24.86 -8.53 5.41
CA LYS A 273 -26.08 -8.90 4.71
C LYS A 273 -25.82 -9.15 3.23
N ASP A 274 -26.67 -9.99 2.65
CA ASP A 274 -26.71 -10.24 1.21
C ASP A 274 -25.39 -10.72 0.60
N VAL A 275 -24.63 -11.55 1.32
CA VAL A 275 -23.43 -12.19 0.81
C VAL A 275 -23.78 -13.12 -0.34
N THR A 276 -23.14 -12.92 -1.51
CA THR A 276 -23.32 -13.74 -2.73
C THR A 276 -22.09 -14.61 -2.99
N THR A 277 -22.24 -15.59 -3.88
CA THR A 277 -21.12 -16.44 -4.34
C THR A 277 -20.06 -15.69 -5.15
N SER A 278 -20.37 -14.49 -5.61
CA SER A 278 -19.42 -13.63 -6.34
C SER A 278 -18.49 -12.81 -5.45
N VAL A 279 -18.71 -12.81 -4.14
CA VAL A 279 -17.85 -12.13 -3.17
C VAL A 279 -16.55 -12.90 -3.03
N HIS A 280 -15.42 -12.19 -3.13
CA HIS A 280 -14.09 -12.79 -2.98
C HIS A 280 -13.59 -12.80 -1.54
N TYR A 281 -14.05 -11.85 -0.72
CA TYR A 281 -13.65 -11.69 0.69
C TYR A 281 -14.87 -11.42 1.57
N LEU A 282 -14.87 -11.95 2.79
CA LEU A 282 -15.84 -11.59 3.81
C LEU A 282 -15.38 -10.30 4.51
N ALA A 283 -16.25 -9.29 4.56
CA ALA A 283 -16.03 -8.05 5.32
C ALA A 283 -14.67 -7.38 5.06
N ASN A 284 -14.14 -7.45 3.83
CA ASN A 284 -12.82 -6.98 3.42
C ASN A 284 -11.63 -7.71 4.08
N ILE A 285 -11.86 -8.86 4.72
CA ILE A 285 -10.81 -9.70 5.26
C ILE A 285 -10.31 -10.62 4.14
N HIS A 286 -9.03 -10.51 3.81
CA HIS A 286 -8.40 -11.37 2.80
C HIS A 286 -8.34 -12.84 3.27
N ALA A 287 -8.07 -13.77 2.33
CA ALA A 287 -7.92 -15.19 2.59
C ALA A 287 -9.14 -15.87 3.29
N THR A 288 -10.37 -15.38 3.07
CA THR A 288 -11.61 -15.93 3.66
C THR A 288 -12.33 -16.92 2.75
N ARG A 289 -11.65 -17.49 1.75
CA ARG A 289 -12.26 -18.42 0.77
C ARG A 289 -12.89 -19.65 1.41
N GLU A 290 -12.23 -20.25 2.40
CA GLU A 290 -12.75 -21.44 3.10
C GLU A 290 -13.98 -21.10 3.95
N ALA A 291 -14.01 -19.92 4.56
CA ALA A 291 -15.18 -19.43 5.28
C ALA A 291 -16.36 -19.17 4.33
N LEU A 292 -16.09 -18.61 3.13
CA LEU A 292 -17.12 -18.44 2.08
C LEU A 292 -17.65 -19.78 1.58
N LYS A 293 -16.80 -20.76 1.34
CA LYS A 293 -17.21 -22.11 0.92
C LYS A 293 -18.11 -22.73 1.97
N TRP A 294 -17.67 -22.74 3.23
CA TRP A 294 -18.49 -23.23 4.34
C TRP A 294 -19.84 -22.51 4.40
N LEU A 295 -19.85 -21.20 4.25
CA LEU A 295 -21.05 -20.37 4.32
C LEU A 295 -22.14 -20.84 3.34
N PHE A 296 -21.78 -21.22 2.11
CA PHE A 296 -22.73 -21.67 1.09
C PHE A 296 -23.11 -23.14 1.20
N GLU A 297 -22.43 -23.93 2.02
CA GLU A 297 -22.76 -25.33 2.35
C GLU A 297 -23.51 -25.46 3.67
N ALA A 298 -23.44 -24.47 4.56
CA ALA A 298 -24.02 -24.50 5.90
C ALA A 298 -25.55 -24.35 5.91
N LYS A 299 -26.16 -24.69 7.05
CA LYS A 299 -27.59 -24.48 7.36
C LYS A 299 -27.75 -23.22 8.23
N GLU A 300 -28.94 -22.61 8.19
CA GLU A 300 -29.30 -21.50 9.09
C GLU A 300 -29.05 -21.86 10.56
N GLY A 301 -28.49 -20.96 11.32
CA GLY A 301 -28.11 -21.12 12.71
C GLY A 301 -26.79 -21.86 12.95
N ALA A 302 -26.11 -22.35 11.89
CA ALA A 302 -24.82 -23.01 12.04
C ALA A 302 -23.71 -22.03 12.39
N VAL A 303 -22.75 -22.50 13.20
CA VAL A 303 -21.52 -21.81 13.55
C VAL A 303 -20.35 -22.48 12.81
N SER A 304 -19.48 -21.70 12.21
CA SER A 304 -18.31 -22.19 11.48
C SER A 304 -17.21 -22.69 12.43
N PRO A 305 -16.27 -23.50 11.92
CA PRO A 305 -14.95 -23.59 12.55
C PRO A 305 -14.28 -22.22 12.68
N LEU A 306 -13.25 -22.13 13.52
CA LEU A 306 -12.34 -20.99 13.55
C LEU A 306 -11.48 -21.00 12.28
N TYR A 307 -11.43 -19.89 11.59
CA TYR A 307 -10.58 -19.67 10.43
C TYR A 307 -9.45 -18.69 10.74
N GLU A 308 -8.27 -19.00 10.23
CA GLU A 308 -7.12 -18.09 10.19
C GLU A 308 -7.11 -17.40 8.82
N CYS A 309 -7.19 -16.07 8.80
CA CYS A 309 -7.43 -15.27 7.60
C CYS A 309 -6.48 -14.07 7.57
N GLY A 310 -6.69 -13.18 6.60
CA GLY A 310 -5.83 -12.02 6.38
C GLY A 310 -4.45 -12.45 5.93
N ASP A 311 -3.44 -11.73 6.36
CA ASP A 311 -2.03 -12.09 6.21
C ASP A 311 -1.55 -12.89 7.45
N ASN A 312 -2.34 -13.85 7.91
CA ASN A 312 -2.23 -14.60 9.17
C ASN A 312 -2.36 -13.70 10.41
N ASP A 313 -3.13 -12.63 10.32
CA ASP A 313 -3.37 -11.66 11.38
C ASP A 313 -4.83 -11.57 11.81
N HIS A 314 -5.74 -12.32 11.18
CA HIS A 314 -7.16 -12.39 11.51
C HIS A 314 -7.60 -13.77 11.93
N LEU A 315 -8.41 -13.84 12.99
CA LEU A 315 -9.08 -15.04 13.46
C LEU A 315 -10.59 -14.83 13.32
N LEU A 316 -11.28 -15.67 12.58
CA LEU A 316 -12.66 -15.49 12.18
C LEU A 316 -13.54 -16.67 12.58
N VAL A 317 -14.72 -16.38 13.13
CA VAL A 317 -15.83 -17.33 13.26
C VAL A 317 -17.08 -16.70 12.65
N VAL A 318 -17.83 -17.48 11.88
CA VAL A 318 -19.01 -17.03 11.15
C VAL A 318 -20.24 -17.79 11.65
N VAL A 319 -21.35 -17.09 11.83
CA VAL A 319 -22.67 -17.63 12.11
C VAL A 319 -23.55 -17.36 10.90
N LEU A 320 -24.13 -18.40 10.29
CA LEU A 320 -25.11 -18.22 9.23
C LEU A 320 -26.47 -17.85 9.84
N ASP A 321 -26.88 -16.60 9.66
CA ASP A 321 -28.12 -16.04 10.24
C ASP A 321 -29.34 -16.42 9.38
N LYS A 322 -29.30 -16.11 8.07
CA LYS A 322 -30.43 -16.37 7.16
C LYS A 322 -29.99 -16.69 5.73
N ILE A 323 -30.79 -17.54 5.07
CA ILE A 323 -30.67 -17.86 3.65
C ILE A 323 -31.81 -17.20 2.88
N HIS A 324 -31.47 -16.32 1.96
CA HIS A 324 -32.43 -15.72 1.03
C HIS A 324 -32.35 -16.43 -0.32
N ARG A 325 -33.37 -17.27 -0.57
CA ARG A 325 -33.47 -18.04 -1.82
C ARG A 325 -33.91 -17.18 -3.00
N ILE A 326 -33.63 -17.63 -4.20
CA ILE A 326 -34.12 -16.99 -5.44
C ILE A 326 -35.66 -16.90 -5.38
N GLY A 327 -36.22 -15.75 -5.74
CA GLY A 327 -37.66 -15.52 -5.70
C GLY A 327 -38.02 -14.10 -5.32
N TYR A 328 -38.80 -13.93 -4.28
CA TYR A 328 -39.17 -12.63 -3.71
C TYR A 328 -39.03 -12.65 -2.21
N ARG A 329 -38.41 -11.63 -1.65
CA ARG A 329 -38.34 -11.45 -0.18
C ARG A 329 -39.72 -11.15 0.37
N GLY A 330 -40.12 -11.83 1.41
CA GLY A 330 -41.42 -11.70 2.05
C GLY A 330 -41.49 -10.57 3.08
N LEU A 331 -42.70 -10.36 3.63
CA LEU A 331 -42.92 -9.40 4.73
C LEU A 331 -42.31 -9.85 6.07
N ASP A 332 -41.83 -11.07 6.16
CA ASP A 332 -41.06 -11.61 7.29
C ASP A 332 -39.62 -11.07 7.31
N ASP A 333 -39.11 -10.60 6.16
CA ASP A 333 -37.84 -9.91 6.06
C ASP A 333 -37.94 -8.51 6.70
N PRO A 334 -37.08 -8.19 7.70
CA PRO A 334 -37.12 -6.89 8.38
C PRO A 334 -36.91 -5.70 7.44
N GLN A 335 -36.06 -5.81 6.42
CA GLN A 335 -35.79 -4.75 5.46
C GLN A 335 -37.00 -4.49 4.55
N VAL A 336 -37.66 -5.56 4.10
CA VAL A 336 -38.90 -5.47 3.31
C VAL A 336 -39.99 -4.82 4.16
N LYS A 337 -40.15 -5.28 5.41
CA LYS A 337 -41.14 -4.75 6.34
C LYS A 337 -40.96 -3.25 6.60
N GLU A 338 -39.72 -2.82 6.82
CA GLU A 338 -39.42 -1.39 7.04
C GLU A 338 -39.71 -0.56 5.78
N LYS A 339 -39.24 -0.98 4.61
CA LYS A 339 -39.53 -0.31 3.33
C LYS A 339 -41.04 -0.19 3.08
N ILE A 340 -41.80 -1.28 3.28
CA ILE A 340 -43.24 -1.25 3.10
C ILE A 340 -43.90 -0.33 4.10
N LYS A 341 -43.45 -0.29 5.37
CA LYS A 341 -43.94 0.64 6.39
C LYS A 341 -43.72 2.10 5.94
N ASP A 342 -42.54 2.41 5.44
CA ASP A 342 -42.23 3.78 4.97
C ASP A 342 -43.08 4.19 3.79
N GLU A 343 -43.28 3.30 2.81
CA GLU A 343 -44.18 3.60 1.66
C GLU A 343 -45.63 3.77 2.11
N VAL A 344 -46.13 2.95 3.04
CA VAL A 344 -47.50 3.15 3.61
C VAL A 344 -47.61 4.50 4.36
N ILE A 345 -46.58 4.88 5.13
CA ILE A 345 -46.58 6.18 5.82
C ILE A 345 -46.58 7.32 4.79
N LYS A 346 -45.82 7.18 3.71
CA LYS A 346 -45.77 8.16 2.62
C LYS A 346 -47.10 8.31 1.93
N ASP A 347 -47.76 7.21 1.59
CA ASP A 347 -49.11 7.22 0.99
C ASP A 347 -50.13 7.90 1.90
N LYS A 348 -50.16 7.52 3.19
CA LYS A 348 -51.08 8.17 4.16
C LYS A 348 -50.80 9.66 4.33
N LYS A 349 -49.55 10.09 4.30
CA LYS A 349 -49.19 11.52 4.30
C LYS A 349 -49.70 12.23 3.05
N ALA A 350 -49.56 11.57 1.86
CA ALA A 350 -50.08 12.12 0.60
C ALA A 350 -51.60 12.27 0.64
N GLU A 351 -52.35 11.24 1.07
CA GLU A 351 -53.83 11.31 1.25
C GLU A 351 -54.25 12.42 2.20
N MET A 352 -53.53 12.61 3.33
CA MET A 352 -53.80 13.70 4.26
C MET A 352 -53.57 15.08 3.63
N ILE A 353 -52.50 15.23 2.85
CA ILE A 353 -52.19 16.48 2.13
C ILE A 353 -53.24 16.76 1.06
N GLU A 354 -53.58 15.74 0.25
CA GLU A 354 -54.64 15.86 -0.76
C GLU A 354 -55.98 16.28 -0.14
N THR A 355 -56.38 15.62 0.95
CA THR A 355 -57.59 15.96 1.68
C THR A 355 -57.54 17.40 2.17
N LYS A 356 -56.41 17.83 2.73
CA LYS A 356 -56.21 19.20 3.26
C LYS A 356 -56.24 20.25 2.15
N LEU A 357 -55.74 19.91 0.97
CA LEU A 357 -55.68 20.80 -0.20
C LEU A 357 -56.90 20.70 -1.12
N LYS A 358 -57.84 19.81 -0.83
CA LYS A 358 -59.05 19.62 -1.65
C LYS A 358 -59.77 20.96 -1.89
N GLY A 359 -60.08 21.29 -3.14
CA GLY A 359 -60.73 22.53 -3.57
C GLY A 359 -59.79 23.75 -3.64
N VAL A 360 -58.50 23.61 -3.38
CA VAL A 360 -57.54 24.71 -3.53
C VAL A 360 -57.22 24.92 -5.01
N LYS A 361 -57.48 26.15 -5.53
CA LYS A 361 -57.25 26.52 -6.91
C LYS A 361 -56.20 27.62 -7.12
N SER A 362 -55.56 28.08 -6.05
CA SER A 362 -54.51 29.09 -6.15
C SER A 362 -53.37 28.86 -5.16
N ILE A 363 -52.19 29.38 -5.46
CA ILE A 363 -51.00 29.35 -4.59
C ILE A 363 -51.29 30.05 -3.24
N ALA A 364 -52.00 31.17 -3.27
CA ALA A 364 -52.38 31.89 -2.06
C ALA A 364 -53.29 31.06 -1.13
N ALA A 365 -54.27 30.34 -1.71
CA ALA A 365 -55.13 29.43 -0.93
C ALA A 365 -54.34 28.20 -0.40
N ALA A 366 -53.37 27.73 -1.13
CA ALA A 366 -52.47 26.65 -0.65
C ALA A 366 -51.62 27.12 0.54
N LYS A 367 -51.02 28.32 0.46
CA LYS A 367 -50.28 28.93 1.57
C LYS A 367 -51.13 29.10 2.84
N ALA A 368 -52.38 29.54 2.68
CA ALA A 368 -53.30 29.68 3.79
C ALA A 368 -53.63 28.36 4.49
N LYS A 369 -53.51 27.20 3.78
CA LYS A 369 -53.60 25.84 4.34
C LYS A 369 -52.26 25.29 4.83
N GLY A 370 -51.19 26.09 4.87
CA GLY A 370 -49.88 25.74 5.40
C GLY A 370 -48.94 25.08 4.40
N ALA A 371 -49.19 25.19 3.09
CA ALA A 371 -48.26 24.74 2.08
C ALA A 371 -47.06 25.69 1.94
N LYS A 372 -45.84 25.16 1.86
CA LYS A 372 -44.66 25.92 1.49
C LYS A 372 -44.63 26.03 -0.03
N VAL A 373 -44.38 27.23 -0.52
CA VAL A 373 -44.23 27.49 -1.97
C VAL A 373 -42.76 27.87 -2.21
N SER A 374 -42.14 27.23 -3.15
CA SER A 374 -40.77 27.53 -3.62
C SER A 374 -40.76 27.61 -5.12
N ASP A 375 -39.91 28.49 -5.66
CA ASP A 375 -39.68 28.57 -7.07
C ASP A 375 -38.59 27.54 -7.46
N VAL A 376 -38.84 26.79 -8.50
CA VAL A 376 -37.88 25.83 -9.07
C VAL A 376 -37.51 26.31 -10.46
N ASN A 377 -36.27 26.71 -10.64
CA ASN A 377 -35.72 27.18 -11.90
C ASN A 377 -34.96 26.07 -12.63
N GLN A 378 -34.88 26.17 -13.96
CA GLN A 378 -34.10 25.27 -14.81
C GLN A 378 -34.52 23.77 -14.74
N ILE A 379 -35.83 23.51 -14.72
CA ILE A 379 -36.35 22.14 -14.80
C ILE A 379 -36.07 21.57 -16.19
N THR A 380 -35.40 20.43 -16.24
CA THR A 380 -35.16 19.64 -17.44
C THR A 380 -35.90 18.30 -17.37
N PHE A 381 -36.09 17.60 -18.50
CA PHE A 381 -36.68 16.26 -18.51
C PHE A 381 -35.84 15.21 -17.80
N ALA A 382 -34.58 15.53 -17.48
CA ALA A 382 -33.66 14.69 -16.71
C ALA A 382 -33.62 15.06 -15.21
N ALA A 383 -34.41 16.00 -14.74
CA ALA A 383 -34.52 16.33 -13.33
C ALA A 383 -35.17 15.16 -12.57
N PRO A 384 -34.60 14.72 -11.40
CA PRO A 384 -35.13 13.60 -10.63
C PRO A 384 -36.50 13.89 -10.02
#